data_53642d4c698d5854eee2ee6b7915f874
#
_entry.id   53642d4c698d5854eee2ee6b7915f874
#
_cell.length_a   1.000
_cell.length_b   1.000
_cell.length_c   1.000
_cell.angle_alpha   90.00
_cell.angle_beta   90.00
_cell.angle_gamma   90.00
#
_symmetry.space_group_name_H-M   'P 1'
#
loop_
_entity.id
_entity.type
_entity.pdbx_description
1 polymer ?
#
loop_
_entity_poly.entity_id
_entity_poly.type
_entity_poly.pdbx_seq_one_letter_code
_entity_poly.pdbx_strand_id
1 'polypeptide(L)'
;MNSSIKSLILAITVVLLSASCSNENGSGSSFDVQLDIPEEINAGTEGIVKFRILFGKAPESTDIVVLGDSGGKDHDCEIVNISTKYVSVALFDGVTTDKYSVSVRRGNAVRKMGDTRIVISDGVEPASGSTVYGRVYCDDKPLKGVVISDGVEVVSTDADGVYQMKSAKKYGYVFISIPSGYEVATEGVLPTNHVLLKEGASVAERVDFRVFEAGDQTNHTMLVFGDMHLAGGRNNDRKWLGEFCREVNDYLSSHKSDKVYALTLGDMTWDYYWYDRQYQFTQYLDDVKQVGDLTIFHTIGNHDHDMMLPGDFRNAVQFTKEVAPDFYSFNIGKVHYVVLDNILSTSKGGGKDDRKYKELVTDEELAWLAKDLSFVSKSTPVVVTMHATTSNLDTEANRTALFGCLSGYDQVHFLTGHTHQVANRKSSNWYDHNCGAVCADWWDCVYKSDGKVHIGTDGAPGGYEIFNIAGSDFKWKFKGTGLDENVQFRSYDRNNIHLSADKYMSGKTDAQIALFETVAGSWKTANNANEVYLNVWNYGPGWSIEVTENGKSLPVSQASSSLFRDPLHIITYVAVSGKTGEDSFTTKSCSHMWKVTASSATSTLEIKVTDNFGNVYTETMSRPKAFNVDTYAW
;
A
#
# COMPACT_ATOMS: atom_id res chain seq x y z
N MET A 1 27.36 -24.21 12.69
CA MET A 1 26.84 -22.96 12.06
C MET A 1 27.91 -22.43 11.12
N ASN A 2 27.57 -22.28 9.87
CA ASN A 2 28.54 -22.20 8.77
C ASN A 2 29.13 -20.81 8.56
N SER A 3 30.42 -20.82 8.17
CA SER A 3 31.24 -19.66 7.82
C SER A 3 30.71 -18.75 6.69
N SER A 4 29.60 -19.12 6.04
CA SER A 4 29.02 -18.38 4.92
C SER A 4 28.23 -17.13 5.32
N ILE A 5 27.75 -17.04 6.56
CA ILE A 5 26.99 -15.86 7.05
C ILE A 5 27.96 -14.73 7.42
N LYS A 6 29.20 -15.06 7.81
CA LYS A 6 30.21 -14.03 8.15
C LYS A 6 30.71 -13.24 6.93
N SER A 7 30.56 -13.77 5.72
CA SER A 7 31.09 -13.13 4.50
C SER A 7 30.16 -12.06 3.91
N LEU A 8 28.88 -12.06 4.27
CA LEU A 8 27.91 -11.06 3.76
C LEU A 8 27.84 -9.82 4.65
N ILE A 9 28.23 -9.94 5.92
CA ILE A 9 28.22 -8.82 6.89
C ILE A 9 29.51 -7.97 6.78
N LEU A 10 30.56 -8.47 6.15
CA LEU A 10 31.87 -7.77 6.07
C LEU A 10 31.97 -6.70 4.98
N ALA A 11 30.93 -6.50 4.17
CA ALA A 11 30.95 -5.53 3.07
C ALA A 11 30.40 -4.13 3.43
N ILE A 12 29.90 -3.92 4.66
CA ILE A 12 29.29 -2.63 5.07
C ILE A 12 30.13 -1.85 6.09
N THR A 13 31.25 -2.40 6.59
CA THR A 13 32.04 -1.76 7.66
C THR A 13 33.38 -1.19 7.19
N VAL A 14 33.43 -0.45 6.11
CA VAL A 14 34.58 0.40 5.80
C VAL A 14 34.11 1.74 5.25
N VAL A 15 33.83 2.68 6.11
CA VAL A 15 34.13 4.13 6.04
C VAL A 15 33.64 4.77 7.34
N LEU A 16 34.56 5.02 8.25
CA LEU A 16 34.59 6.20 9.12
C LEU A 16 35.63 5.99 10.24
N LEU A 17 36.85 6.33 9.94
CA LEU A 17 37.88 6.59 10.95
C LEU A 17 38.56 7.90 10.58
N SER A 18 38.22 8.96 11.27
CA SER A 18 39.18 10.00 11.66
C SER A 18 38.55 11.10 12.53
N ALA A 19 39.29 11.43 13.55
CA ALA A 19 39.29 12.65 14.38
C ALA A 19 38.61 12.47 15.74
N SER A 20 39.33 12.43 16.69
CA SER A 20 40.28 13.18 17.54
C SER A 20 39.72 13.42 18.94
N CYS A 21 40.56 13.11 19.91
CA CYS A 21 40.35 13.36 21.34
C CYS A 21 40.03 14.81 21.68
N SER A 22 39.09 15.03 22.58
CA SER A 22 39.22 16.02 23.65
C SER A 22 38.35 15.61 24.84
N ASN A 23 38.99 15.57 25.99
CA ASN A 23 38.35 15.48 27.31
C ASN A 23 37.42 16.66 27.53
N GLU A 24 36.20 16.40 28.05
CA GLU A 24 35.68 17.24 29.12
C GLU A 24 34.47 16.56 29.80
N ASN A 25 34.34 16.89 31.08
CA ASN A 25 33.47 16.33 32.09
C ASN A 25 31.96 16.49 31.83
N GLY A 26 31.19 15.43 32.10
CA GLY A 26 29.97 15.52 32.87
C GLY A 26 28.72 16.12 32.25
N SER A 27 27.99 15.32 31.50
CA SER A 27 26.52 15.25 31.64
C SER A 27 26.13 13.86 31.17
N GLY A 28 25.68 13.00 32.07
CA GLY A 28 25.22 11.67 31.71
C GLY A 28 24.04 11.78 30.77
N SER A 29 24.23 11.52 29.49
CA SER A 29 23.13 11.18 28.58
C SER A 29 22.48 9.94 29.17
N SER A 30 21.23 10.04 29.59
CA SER A 30 20.48 8.93 30.16
C SER A 30 20.39 7.85 29.05
N PHE A 31 21.16 6.79 29.21
CA PHE A 31 21.06 5.56 28.45
C PHE A 31 19.68 4.98 28.77
N ASP A 32 18.69 5.25 27.93
CA ASP A 32 17.29 4.95 28.20
C ASP A 32 16.72 4.03 27.11
N VAL A 33 17.16 2.78 27.14
CA VAL A 33 16.61 1.69 26.31
C VAL A 33 15.58 0.93 27.13
N GLN A 34 14.45 0.56 26.52
CA GLN A 34 13.44 -0.28 27.15
C GLN A 34 12.96 -1.34 26.15
N LEU A 35 13.18 -2.59 26.51
CA LEU A 35 12.74 -3.75 25.73
C LEU A 35 11.74 -4.57 26.56
N ASP A 36 10.73 -5.09 25.88
CA ASP A 36 9.83 -6.09 26.40
C ASP A 36 10.53 -7.45 26.27
N ILE A 37 10.80 -8.09 27.41
CA ILE A 37 11.48 -9.38 27.49
C ILE A 37 10.47 -10.43 27.90
N PRO A 38 10.03 -11.32 26.96
CA PRO A 38 9.08 -12.38 27.28
C PRO A 38 9.72 -13.41 28.24
N GLU A 39 8.88 -14.12 29.01
CA GLU A 39 9.36 -15.18 29.92
C GLU A 39 10.06 -16.32 29.17
N GLU A 40 9.60 -16.63 27.94
CA GLU A 40 10.20 -17.60 27.04
C GLU A 40 10.24 -17.08 25.60
N ILE A 41 11.30 -17.37 24.88
CA ILE A 41 11.46 -17.05 23.47
C ILE A 41 12.06 -18.23 22.71
N ASN A 42 11.38 -18.67 21.67
CA ASN A 42 11.89 -19.70 20.78
C ASN A 42 12.86 -19.04 19.78
N ALA A 43 14.12 -19.42 19.86
CA ALA A 43 15.10 -19.06 18.85
C ALA A 43 15.03 -20.13 17.77
N GLY A 44 14.45 -19.80 16.63
CA GLY A 44 14.45 -20.69 15.47
C GLY A 44 15.87 -21.06 15.04
N THR A 45 15.98 -21.91 14.03
CA THR A 45 17.27 -22.40 13.50
C THR A 45 18.24 -21.31 13.05
N GLU A 46 17.76 -20.11 12.81
CA GLU A 46 18.60 -18.95 12.42
C GLU A 46 19.34 -18.32 13.59
N GLY A 47 19.00 -18.68 14.84
CA GLY A 47 19.62 -18.10 16.02
C GLY A 47 19.36 -16.59 16.16
N ILE A 48 18.27 -16.09 15.64
CA ILE A 48 17.86 -14.69 15.76
C ILE A 48 16.62 -14.61 16.64
N VAL A 49 16.64 -13.73 17.63
CA VAL A 49 15.49 -13.41 18.48
C VAL A 49 15.09 -11.95 18.30
N LYS A 50 13.79 -11.65 18.49
CA LYS A 50 13.27 -10.28 18.38
C LYS A 50 12.69 -9.85 19.72
N PHE A 51 13.08 -8.65 20.19
CA PHE A 51 12.54 -8.02 21.39
C PHE A 51 11.77 -6.76 20.99
N ARG A 52 10.57 -6.60 21.56
CA ARG A 52 9.75 -5.39 21.33
C ARG A 52 10.36 -4.19 22.03
N ILE A 53 10.37 -3.03 21.33
CA ILE A 53 10.81 -1.76 21.90
C ILE A 53 9.62 -1.11 22.61
N LEU A 54 9.80 -0.78 23.88
CA LEU A 54 8.78 -0.11 24.68
C LEU A 54 8.97 1.42 24.66
N PHE A 55 7.87 2.14 24.58
CA PHE A 55 7.81 3.62 24.68
C PHE A 55 8.73 4.36 23.70
N GLY A 56 9.03 3.76 22.55
CA GLY A 56 9.94 4.34 21.55
C GLY A 56 11.40 4.44 22.01
N LYS A 57 11.80 3.71 23.07
CA LYS A 57 13.16 3.75 23.65
C LYS A 57 14.02 2.64 23.07
N ALA A 58 14.38 2.79 21.80
CA ALA A 58 15.16 1.84 21.03
C ALA A 58 16.64 1.82 21.43
N PRO A 59 17.35 0.68 21.30
CA PRO A 59 18.81 0.66 21.31
C PRO A 59 19.37 1.38 20.07
N GLU A 60 20.65 1.74 20.11
CA GLU A 60 21.41 2.21 18.96
C GLU A 60 22.08 1.02 18.24
N SER A 61 22.42 1.19 16.98
CA SER A 61 23.08 0.12 16.20
C SER A 61 24.46 -0.28 16.73
N THR A 62 25.06 0.55 17.59
CA THR A 62 26.34 0.30 18.26
C THR A 62 26.19 -0.33 19.63
N ASP A 63 24.96 -0.51 20.12
CA ASP A 63 24.70 -1.19 21.38
C ASP A 63 24.91 -2.69 21.21
N ILE A 64 25.20 -3.36 22.30
CA ILE A 64 25.36 -4.82 22.37
C ILE A 64 24.26 -5.36 23.30
N VAL A 65 23.54 -6.36 22.83
CA VAL A 65 22.67 -7.15 23.73
C VAL A 65 23.52 -8.21 24.40
N VAL A 66 23.48 -8.24 25.73
CA VAL A 66 24.26 -9.17 26.54
C VAL A 66 23.33 -10.20 27.15
N LEU A 67 23.60 -11.47 26.90
CA LEU A 67 22.90 -12.59 27.50
C LEU A 67 23.78 -13.21 28.60
N GLY A 68 23.37 -13.03 29.87
CA GLY A 68 24.04 -13.68 31.00
C GLY A 68 23.43 -15.07 31.24
N ASP A 69 24.25 -16.12 31.16
CA ASP A 69 23.82 -17.53 31.37
C ASP A 69 23.62 -17.84 32.86
N SER A 70 23.06 -19.03 33.13
CA SER A 70 22.82 -19.51 34.49
C SER A 70 24.12 -19.76 35.31
N GLY A 71 25.27 -19.84 34.64
CA GLY A 71 26.59 -19.95 35.24
C GLY A 71 27.22 -18.57 35.55
N GLY A 72 26.55 -17.46 35.22
CA GLY A 72 27.00 -16.10 35.45
C GLY A 72 28.00 -15.57 34.42
N LYS A 73 28.11 -16.20 33.26
CA LYS A 73 28.93 -15.73 32.14
C LYS A 73 28.08 -14.89 31.20
N ASP A 74 28.63 -13.76 30.83
CA ASP A 74 28.05 -12.86 29.85
C ASP A 74 28.47 -13.23 28.43
N HIS A 75 27.51 -13.20 27.49
CA HIS A 75 27.69 -13.47 26.06
C HIS A 75 27.19 -12.26 25.26
N ASP A 76 28.05 -11.73 24.44
CA ASP A 76 27.72 -10.61 23.55
C ASP A 76 26.94 -11.11 22.32
N CYS A 77 25.81 -10.48 22.08
CA CYS A 77 24.92 -10.76 20.97
C CYS A 77 24.78 -9.51 20.10
N GLU A 78 25.00 -9.65 18.81
CA GLU A 78 24.98 -8.56 17.86
C GLU A 78 23.54 -8.16 17.52
N ILE A 79 23.28 -6.87 17.48
CA ILE A 79 22.03 -6.31 16.94
C ILE A 79 22.12 -6.34 15.41
N VAL A 80 21.30 -7.16 14.77
CA VAL A 80 21.30 -7.33 13.31
C VAL A 80 20.29 -6.41 12.60
N ASN A 81 19.24 -5.98 13.32
CA ASN A 81 18.27 -5.02 12.79
C ASN A 81 17.58 -4.26 13.93
N ILE A 82 17.24 -2.98 13.69
CA ILE A 82 16.41 -2.15 14.56
C ILE A 82 15.30 -1.55 13.72
N SER A 83 14.05 -1.84 14.06
CA SER A 83 12.87 -1.14 13.55
C SER A 83 12.32 -0.18 14.62
N THR A 84 11.28 0.53 14.32
CA THR A 84 10.60 1.39 15.30
C THR A 84 9.94 0.61 16.44
N LYS A 85 9.61 -0.67 16.21
CA LYS A 85 8.90 -1.52 17.18
C LYS A 85 9.75 -2.63 17.77
N TYR A 86 10.78 -3.10 17.04
CA TYR A 86 11.52 -4.30 17.41
C TYR A 86 13.02 -4.15 17.18
N VAL A 87 13.79 -4.82 18.03
CA VAL A 87 15.22 -5.09 17.81
C VAL A 87 15.41 -6.58 17.54
N SER A 88 16.13 -6.91 16.46
CA SER A 88 16.53 -8.27 16.12
C SER A 88 17.96 -8.51 16.57
N VAL A 89 18.18 -9.61 17.26
CA VAL A 89 19.46 -9.93 17.91
C VAL A 89 19.92 -11.31 17.47
N ALA A 90 21.12 -11.41 16.93
CA ALA A 90 21.76 -12.69 16.64
C ALA A 90 22.31 -13.32 17.93
N LEU A 91 21.89 -14.54 18.24
CA LEU A 91 22.38 -15.27 19.39
C LEU A 91 23.84 -15.70 19.19
N PHE A 92 24.58 -15.78 20.28
CA PHE A 92 25.98 -16.22 20.26
C PHE A 92 26.12 -17.69 19.86
N ASP A 93 27.30 -18.07 19.32
CA ASP A 93 27.60 -19.46 18.95
C ASP A 93 27.62 -20.38 20.19
N GLY A 94 26.87 -21.47 20.12
CA GLY A 94 26.78 -22.45 21.22
C GLY A 94 25.72 -22.11 22.28
N VAL A 95 24.79 -21.17 21.99
CA VAL A 95 23.61 -20.95 22.82
C VAL A 95 22.84 -22.25 23.01
N THR A 96 22.38 -22.49 24.23
CA THR A 96 21.59 -23.69 24.60
C THR A 96 20.22 -23.27 25.11
N THR A 97 19.28 -24.20 25.13
CA THR A 97 18.00 -23.97 25.81
C THR A 97 18.25 -23.80 27.30
N ASP A 98 18.18 -22.55 27.78
CA ASP A 98 18.38 -22.22 29.19
C ASP A 98 17.79 -20.85 29.50
N LYS A 99 17.80 -20.48 30.78
CA LYS A 99 17.39 -19.15 31.26
C LYS A 99 18.55 -18.18 31.17
N TYR A 100 18.30 -17.04 30.51
CA TYR A 100 19.28 -15.97 30.32
C TYR A 100 18.77 -14.65 30.90
N SER A 101 19.66 -13.90 31.53
CA SER A 101 19.41 -12.49 31.80
C SER A 101 19.69 -11.68 30.54
N VAL A 102 18.80 -10.75 30.18
CA VAL A 102 18.95 -9.87 29.01
C VAL A 102 19.34 -8.48 29.49
N SER A 103 20.45 -7.98 28.98
CA SER A 103 20.93 -6.61 29.23
C SER A 103 21.30 -5.92 27.91
N VAL A 104 21.29 -4.59 27.89
CA VAL A 104 21.85 -3.80 26.79
C VAL A 104 23.06 -3.06 27.30
N ARG A 105 24.17 -3.10 26.54
CA ARG A 105 25.43 -2.42 26.84
C ARG A 105 25.72 -1.33 25.82
N ARG A 106 25.98 -0.12 26.31
CA ARG A 106 26.44 1.05 25.54
C ARG A 106 27.74 1.55 26.12
N GLY A 107 28.87 1.32 25.43
CA GLY A 107 30.19 1.59 25.99
C GLY A 107 30.41 0.83 27.31
N ASN A 108 30.63 1.53 28.41
CA ASN A 108 30.81 0.94 29.75
C ASN A 108 29.51 0.85 30.57
N ALA A 109 28.41 1.38 30.07
CA ALA A 109 27.12 1.33 30.77
C ALA A 109 26.35 0.05 30.38
N VAL A 110 25.82 -0.66 31.38
CA VAL A 110 24.99 -1.84 31.21
C VAL A 110 23.66 -1.61 31.88
N ARG A 111 22.58 -1.94 31.18
CA ARG A 111 21.22 -1.88 31.71
C ARG A 111 20.52 -3.22 31.55
N LYS A 112 20.11 -3.82 32.66
CA LYS A 112 19.31 -5.03 32.64
C LYS A 112 17.90 -4.71 32.15
N MET A 113 17.38 -5.56 31.21
CA MET A 113 16.04 -5.47 30.62
C MET A 113 15.08 -6.49 31.25
N GLY A 114 15.54 -7.69 31.53
CA GLY A 114 14.71 -8.77 32.08
C GLY A 114 15.44 -10.09 32.08
N ASP A 115 14.68 -11.14 32.29
CA ASP A 115 15.15 -12.54 32.18
C ASP A 115 14.22 -13.28 31.21
N THR A 116 14.78 -14.14 30.36
CA THR A 116 14.01 -14.96 29.40
C THR A 116 14.57 -16.38 29.35
N ARG A 117 13.71 -17.33 29.08
CA ARG A 117 14.14 -18.68 28.71
C ARG A 117 14.28 -18.77 27.20
N ILE A 118 15.50 -18.98 26.71
CA ILE A 118 15.72 -19.22 25.28
C ILE A 118 15.55 -20.73 25.04
N VAL A 119 14.65 -21.09 24.13
CA VAL A 119 14.40 -22.48 23.71
C VAL A 119 14.99 -22.68 22.33
N ILE A 120 16.00 -23.51 22.20
CA ILE A 120 16.67 -23.84 20.93
C ILE A 120 15.97 -25.02 20.22
N SER A 121 15.33 -25.91 20.97
CA SER A 121 14.47 -26.97 20.46
C SER A 121 13.31 -27.14 21.42
N ASP A 122 12.11 -26.98 20.94
CA ASP A 122 10.85 -27.09 21.69
C ASP A 122 10.16 -28.45 21.46
N GLY A 123 10.87 -29.43 20.88
CA GLY A 123 10.34 -30.76 20.57
C GLY A 123 9.41 -30.80 19.35
N VAL A 124 9.30 -29.67 18.58
CA VAL A 124 8.51 -29.65 17.35
C VAL A 124 9.32 -30.29 16.22
N GLU A 125 8.87 -31.46 15.79
CA GLU A 125 9.50 -32.26 14.73
C GLU A 125 8.55 -32.35 13.51
N PRO A 126 9.09 -32.53 12.30
CA PRO A 126 8.24 -32.68 11.11
C PRO A 126 7.48 -34.03 11.17
N ALA A 127 6.17 -33.95 10.97
CA ALA A 127 5.38 -35.15 10.77
C ALA A 127 5.76 -35.86 9.46
N SER A 128 5.46 -37.15 9.36
CA SER A 128 5.78 -37.94 8.17
C SER A 128 5.20 -37.30 6.91
N GLY A 129 6.06 -36.93 5.97
CA GLY A 129 5.71 -36.26 4.71
C GLY A 129 5.49 -34.76 4.81
N SER A 130 5.65 -34.15 5.97
CA SER A 130 5.71 -32.68 6.09
C SER A 130 7.02 -32.17 5.52
N THR A 131 6.92 -31.10 4.71
CA THR A 131 8.08 -30.43 4.10
C THR A 131 8.22 -28.98 4.57
N VAL A 132 7.17 -28.40 5.16
CA VAL A 132 7.20 -27.13 5.92
C VAL A 132 6.43 -27.34 7.21
N TYR A 133 7.02 -26.96 8.33
CA TYR A 133 6.41 -27.10 9.65
C TYR A 133 6.92 -26.01 10.58
N GLY A 134 6.27 -25.80 11.69
CA GLY A 134 6.71 -24.81 12.66
C GLY A 134 5.64 -24.48 13.68
N ARG A 135 5.84 -23.41 14.40
CA ARG A 135 4.99 -22.98 15.50
C ARG A 135 4.60 -21.51 15.36
N VAL A 136 3.37 -21.18 15.76
CA VAL A 136 2.91 -19.79 15.92
C VAL A 136 2.72 -19.53 17.41
N TYR A 137 3.29 -18.43 17.89
CA TYR A 137 3.25 -18.07 19.31
C TYR A 137 3.25 -16.56 19.53
N CYS A 138 2.66 -16.14 20.66
CA CYS A 138 2.76 -14.81 21.20
C CYS A 138 3.44 -14.90 22.56
N ASP A 139 4.60 -14.26 22.73
CA ASP A 139 5.49 -14.43 23.87
C ASP A 139 5.84 -15.92 24.09
N ASP A 140 5.38 -16.53 25.17
CA ASP A 140 5.55 -17.94 25.49
C ASP A 140 4.31 -18.79 25.17
N LYS A 141 3.21 -18.16 24.69
CA LYS A 141 1.92 -18.83 24.50
C LYS A 141 1.73 -19.30 23.07
N PRO A 142 1.48 -20.59 22.86
CA PRO A 142 1.14 -21.10 21.54
C PRO A 142 -0.23 -20.57 21.08
N LEU A 143 -0.37 -20.30 19.80
CA LEU A 143 -1.62 -19.83 19.22
C LEU A 143 -2.26 -20.90 18.35
N LYS A 144 -3.42 -21.38 18.79
CA LYS A 144 -4.26 -22.33 18.06
C LYS A 144 -5.08 -21.67 16.98
N GLY A 145 -5.27 -22.37 15.84
CA GLY A 145 -6.20 -21.97 14.78
C GLY A 145 -5.69 -20.85 13.90
N VAL A 146 -4.40 -20.54 13.97
CA VAL A 146 -3.78 -19.56 13.06
C VAL A 146 -3.56 -20.20 11.71
N VAL A 147 -3.96 -19.52 10.65
CA VAL A 147 -3.86 -19.99 9.26
C VAL A 147 -2.47 -19.71 8.70
N ILE A 148 -1.87 -20.73 8.08
CA ILE A 148 -0.56 -20.68 7.42
C ILE A 148 -0.72 -21.21 6.01
N SER A 149 -0.03 -20.57 5.04
CA SER A 149 -0.08 -21.00 3.64
C SER A 149 1.28 -20.84 2.95
N ASP A 150 1.50 -21.65 1.90
CA ASP A 150 2.61 -21.52 0.95
C ASP A 150 2.15 -21.04 -0.44
N GLY A 151 0.91 -20.54 -0.52
CA GLY A 151 0.26 -20.16 -1.77
C GLY A 151 -0.47 -21.31 -2.49
N VAL A 152 -0.33 -22.57 -2.03
CA VAL A 152 -1.03 -23.75 -2.57
C VAL A 152 -1.79 -24.48 -1.47
N GLU A 153 -1.09 -24.82 -0.41
CA GLU A 153 -1.67 -25.45 0.77
C GLU A 153 -2.03 -24.38 1.81
N VAL A 154 -3.14 -24.63 2.51
CA VAL A 154 -3.62 -23.80 3.61
C VAL A 154 -3.91 -24.72 4.79
N VAL A 155 -3.23 -24.47 5.89
CA VAL A 155 -3.34 -25.26 7.12
C VAL A 155 -3.58 -24.34 8.32
N SER A 156 -3.97 -24.91 9.46
CA SER A 156 -4.06 -24.14 10.70
C SER A 156 -3.28 -24.80 11.82
N THR A 157 -2.83 -23.99 12.77
CA THR A 157 -2.12 -24.48 13.96
C THR A 157 -3.03 -25.27 14.89
N ASP A 158 -2.48 -26.27 15.55
CA ASP A 158 -3.12 -27.08 16.59
C ASP A 158 -3.15 -26.39 17.97
N ALA A 159 -3.45 -27.15 19.04
CA ALA A 159 -3.53 -26.62 20.41
C ALA A 159 -2.17 -26.16 20.96
N ASP A 160 -1.09 -26.72 20.46
CA ASP A 160 0.30 -26.40 20.84
C ASP A 160 0.91 -25.34 19.91
N GLY A 161 0.07 -24.72 19.06
CA GLY A 161 0.47 -23.71 18.08
C GLY A 161 1.26 -24.28 16.90
N VAL A 162 1.32 -25.61 16.74
CA VAL A 162 2.11 -26.28 15.71
C VAL A 162 1.31 -26.45 14.44
N TYR A 163 1.95 -26.20 13.30
CA TYR A 163 1.43 -26.53 11.99
C TYR A 163 2.34 -27.47 11.22
N GLN A 164 1.75 -28.25 10.32
CA GLN A 164 2.43 -29.23 9.48
C GLN A 164 1.87 -29.14 8.06
N MET A 165 2.73 -29.01 7.08
CA MET A 165 2.33 -28.79 5.68
C MET A 165 3.11 -29.69 4.73
N LYS A 166 2.40 -30.32 3.78
CA LYS A 166 3.00 -31.04 2.64
C LYS A 166 3.16 -30.08 1.46
N SER A 167 4.09 -29.17 1.58
CA SER A 167 4.36 -28.16 0.58
C SER A 167 5.24 -28.71 -0.55
N ALA A 168 4.88 -28.41 -1.79
CA ALA A 168 5.79 -28.56 -2.93
C ALA A 168 6.77 -27.37 -3.06
N LYS A 169 6.67 -26.38 -2.19
CA LYS A 169 7.49 -25.14 -2.16
C LYS A 169 7.49 -24.41 -3.51
N LYS A 170 6.34 -24.43 -4.19
CA LYS A 170 6.19 -23.90 -5.55
C LYS A 170 6.56 -22.43 -5.65
N TYR A 171 6.03 -21.61 -4.75
CA TYR A 171 6.25 -20.17 -4.72
C TYR A 171 7.50 -19.76 -3.94
N GLY A 172 8.13 -20.69 -3.21
CA GLY A 172 9.37 -20.45 -2.46
C GLY A 172 9.20 -19.63 -1.19
N TYR A 173 7.99 -19.45 -0.69
CA TYR A 173 7.69 -18.78 0.56
C TYR A 173 6.63 -19.55 1.38
N VAL A 174 6.51 -19.17 2.63
CA VAL A 174 5.40 -19.52 3.51
C VAL A 174 5.00 -18.26 4.28
N PHE A 175 3.71 -18.05 4.49
CA PHE A 175 3.19 -16.88 5.20
C PHE A 175 2.14 -17.26 6.24
N ILE A 176 2.00 -16.36 7.22
CA ILE A 176 0.95 -16.40 8.22
C ILE A 176 -0.19 -15.45 7.81
N SER A 177 -1.43 -15.94 7.81
CA SER A 177 -2.60 -15.06 7.84
C SER A 177 -2.72 -14.48 9.26
N ILE A 178 -2.18 -13.27 9.46
CA ILE A 178 -2.09 -12.65 10.80
C ILE A 178 -3.46 -12.74 11.49
N PRO A 179 -3.57 -13.33 12.68
CA PRO A 179 -4.85 -13.47 13.34
C PRO A 179 -5.33 -12.14 13.93
N SER A 180 -6.63 -11.95 14.01
CA SER A 180 -7.25 -10.78 14.64
C SER A 180 -6.78 -10.59 16.08
N GLY A 181 -6.50 -9.34 16.49
CA GLY A 181 -5.98 -8.99 17.80
C GLY A 181 -4.47 -9.12 17.94
N TYR A 182 -3.79 -9.53 16.86
CA TYR A 182 -2.34 -9.66 16.81
C TYR A 182 -1.73 -8.86 15.66
N GLU A 183 -0.43 -8.62 15.76
CA GLU A 183 0.40 -8.03 14.71
C GLU A 183 1.72 -8.78 14.61
N VAL A 184 2.42 -8.67 13.48
CA VAL A 184 3.78 -9.15 13.30
C VAL A 184 4.76 -7.98 13.43
N ALA A 185 6.06 -8.28 13.56
CA ALA A 185 7.08 -7.25 13.46
C ALA A 185 7.01 -6.54 12.10
N THR A 186 7.41 -5.26 12.07
CA THR A 186 7.52 -4.47 10.85
C THR A 186 8.98 -4.13 10.60
N GLU A 187 9.51 -4.46 9.43
CA GLU A 187 10.85 -4.09 8.98
C GLU A 187 10.74 -2.96 7.95
N GLY A 188 11.17 -1.76 8.31
CA GLY A 188 10.83 -0.56 7.54
C GLY A 188 9.31 -0.35 7.56
N VAL A 189 8.66 -0.55 6.41
CA VAL A 189 7.18 -0.52 6.28
C VAL A 189 6.57 -1.91 6.10
N LEU A 190 7.40 -2.95 5.92
CA LEU A 190 6.95 -4.30 5.58
C LEU A 190 6.58 -5.12 6.82
N PRO A 191 5.39 -5.72 6.88
CA PRO A 191 5.07 -6.71 7.91
C PRO A 191 5.88 -8.00 7.68
N THR A 192 6.46 -8.56 8.74
CA THR A 192 7.21 -9.83 8.67
C THR A 192 6.26 -11.02 8.75
N ASN A 193 5.25 -11.06 7.88
CA ASN A 193 4.22 -12.10 7.85
C ASN A 193 4.57 -13.28 6.95
N HIS A 194 5.73 -13.28 6.29
CA HIS A 194 6.18 -14.35 5.41
C HIS A 194 7.67 -14.62 5.56
N VAL A 195 8.08 -15.81 5.14
CA VAL A 195 9.48 -16.26 5.15
C VAL A 195 9.78 -16.96 3.83
N LEU A 196 10.91 -16.59 3.21
CA LEU A 196 11.41 -17.28 2.01
C LEU A 196 12.01 -18.63 2.41
N LEU A 197 11.57 -19.70 1.73
CA LEU A 197 12.04 -21.05 1.94
C LEU A 197 13.42 -21.25 1.28
N LYS A 198 14.32 -21.94 1.98
CA LYS A 198 15.72 -22.14 1.56
C LYS A 198 16.00 -23.57 1.09
N GLU A 199 15.24 -24.52 1.65
CA GLU A 199 15.47 -25.94 1.39
C GLU A 199 14.64 -26.42 0.19
N GLY A 200 15.13 -27.44 -0.49
CA GLY A 200 14.42 -28.07 -1.60
C GLY A 200 13.10 -28.74 -1.16
N ALA A 201 12.21 -28.98 -2.13
CA ALA A 201 10.85 -29.48 -1.90
C ALA A 201 10.75 -30.80 -1.12
N SER A 202 11.82 -31.63 -1.09
CA SER A 202 11.86 -32.91 -0.37
C SER A 202 12.44 -32.80 1.04
N VAL A 203 12.96 -31.66 1.43
CA VAL A 203 13.58 -31.44 2.74
C VAL A 203 12.61 -30.72 3.65
N ALA A 204 12.39 -31.23 4.86
CA ALA A 204 11.57 -30.55 5.84
C ALA A 204 12.27 -29.29 6.35
N GLU A 205 11.57 -28.17 6.33
CA GLU A 205 12.08 -26.87 6.76
C GLU A 205 11.16 -26.30 7.85
N ARG A 206 11.76 -25.89 8.94
CA ARG A 206 11.04 -25.29 10.05
C ARG A 206 10.94 -23.77 9.88
N VAL A 207 9.73 -23.25 9.99
CA VAL A 207 9.44 -21.82 9.99
C VAL A 207 8.50 -21.49 11.15
N ASP A 208 8.99 -20.75 12.10
CA ASP A 208 8.20 -20.30 13.25
C ASP A 208 7.76 -18.85 13.04
N PHE A 209 6.53 -18.53 13.44
CA PHE A 209 6.00 -17.18 13.41
C PHE A 209 5.74 -16.67 14.82
N ARG A 210 6.41 -15.58 15.19
CA ARG A 210 6.10 -14.84 16.40
C ARG A 210 5.16 -13.70 16.07
N VAL A 211 4.05 -13.60 16.79
CA VAL A 211 3.13 -12.48 16.72
C VAL A 211 3.09 -11.75 18.06
N PHE A 212 2.51 -10.56 18.09
CA PHE A 212 2.43 -9.69 19.25
C PHE A 212 0.99 -9.23 19.46
N GLU A 213 0.55 -9.12 20.69
CA GLU A 213 -0.79 -8.61 20.99
C GLU A 213 -0.92 -7.17 20.47
N ALA A 214 -1.86 -6.96 19.55
CA ALA A 214 -2.18 -5.64 19.01
C ALA A 214 -3.25 -4.90 19.85
N GLY A 215 -3.89 -5.58 20.79
CA GLY A 215 -5.06 -5.06 21.50
C GLY A 215 -6.31 -5.03 20.62
N ASP A 216 -7.26 -4.18 20.96
CA ASP A 216 -8.51 -4.07 20.19
C ASP A 216 -8.27 -3.33 18.86
N GLN A 217 -8.48 -4.06 17.78
CA GLN A 217 -8.38 -3.57 16.39
C GLN A 217 -9.77 -3.43 15.74
N THR A 218 -10.86 -3.56 16.53
CA THR A 218 -12.23 -3.47 15.99
C THR A 218 -12.46 -2.15 15.28
N ASN A 219 -11.87 -1.07 15.81
CA ASN A 219 -11.82 0.23 15.17
C ASN A 219 -10.40 0.45 14.61
N HIS A 220 -10.29 0.56 13.31
CA HIS A 220 -9.02 0.85 12.65
C HIS A 220 -9.21 1.67 11.38
N THR A 221 -8.14 2.30 10.96
CA THR A 221 -8.07 3.00 9.68
C THR A 221 -7.16 2.24 8.72
N MET A 222 -7.61 2.09 7.47
CA MET A 222 -6.82 1.60 6.37
C MET A 222 -6.60 2.73 5.37
N LEU A 223 -5.35 3.17 5.21
CA LEU A 223 -4.95 4.10 4.15
C LEU A 223 -4.66 3.28 2.89
N VAL A 224 -5.23 3.66 1.75
CA VAL A 224 -5.14 2.88 0.52
C VAL A 224 -4.43 3.70 -0.56
N PHE A 225 -3.25 3.24 -0.96
CA PHE A 225 -2.33 3.90 -1.86
C PHE A 225 -2.30 3.20 -3.22
N GLY A 226 -2.87 3.77 -4.25
CA GLY A 226 -2.79 3.24 -5.62
C GLY A 226 -1.65 3.87 -6.42
N ASP A 227 -1.05 3.11 -7.32
CA ASP A 227 -0.32 3.58 -8.49
C ASP A 227 0.67 4.73 -8.19
N MET A 228 1.77 4.44 -7.50
CA MET A 228 2.80 5.45 -7.17
C MET A 228 3.75 5.71 -8.34
N HIS A 229 4.01 4.70 -9.18
CA HIS A 229 4.86 4.77 -10.37
C HIS A 229 6.20 5.48 -10.18
N LEU A 230 6.95 5.06 -9.17
CA LEU A 230 8.27 5.65 -8.91
C LEU A 230 9.30 5.14 -9.91
N ALA A 231 10.09 6.05 -10.43
CA ALA A 231 11.02 5.81 -11.54
C ALA A 231 12.38 6.52 -11.35
N GLY A 232 12.80 6.72 -10.12
CA GLY A 232 14.14 7.23 -9.80
C GLY A 232 14.38 8.69 -10.21
N GLY A 233 13.44 9.58 -9.97
CA GLY A 233 13.55 11.01 -10.23
C GLY A 233 12.95 11.48 -11.56
N ARG A 234 12.21 10.61 -12.26
CA ARG A 234 11.42 11.04 -13.42
C ARG A 234 10.34 12.03 -12.98
N ASN A 235 10.26 13.17 -13.63
CA ASN A 235 9.29 14.23 -13.31
C ASN A 235 9.29 14.65 -11.83
N ASN A 236 10.43 14.52 -11.16
CA ASN A 236 10.58 14.77 -9.72
C ASN A 236 9.70 13.85 -8.84
N ASP A 237 9.37 12.64 -9.29
CA ASP A 237 8.55 11.66 -8.59
C ASP A 237 8.94 11.48 -7.11
N ARG A 238 10.24 11.33 -6.81
CA ARG A 238 10.74 11.20 -5.43
C ARG A 238 10.48 12.44 -4.57
N LYS A 239 10.52 13.64 -5.17
CA LYS A 239 10.16 14.87 -4.45
C LYS A 239 8.68 14.86 -4.10
N TRP A 240 7.83 14.51 -5.05
CA TRP A 240 6.38 14.48 -4.86
C TRP A 240 5.96 13.36 -3.90
N LEU A 241 6.61 12.21 -3.96
CA LEU A 241 6.47 11.18 -2.93
C LEU A 241 6.81 11.72 -1.54
N GLY A 242 7.89 12.49 -1.39
CA GLY A 242 8.25 13.12 -0.12
C GLY A 242 7.17 14.09 0.40
N GLU A 243 6.46 14.81 -0.48
CA GLU A 243 5.30 15.64 -0.10
C GLU A 243 4.13 14.77 0.38
N PHE A 244 3.82 13.69 -0.35
CA PHE A 244 2.82 12.70 0.04
C PHE A 244 3.15 12.04 1.38
N CYS A 245 4.38 11.55 1.56
CA CYS A 245 4.81 10.93 2.83
C CYS A 245 4.69 11.91 4.01
N ARG A 246 4.98 13.19 3.79
CA ARG A 246 4.81 14.21 4.84
C ARG A 246 3.35 14.35 5.24
N GLU A 247 2.43 14.38 4.27
CA GLU A 247 0.99 14.46 4.53
C GLU A 247 0.49 13.23 5.29
N VAL A 248 0.95 12.03 4.92
CA VAL A 248 0.65 10.79 5.66
C VAL A 248 1.18 10.88 7.10
N ASN A 249 2.39 11.40 7.31
CA ASN A 249 2.95 11.60 8.65
C ASN A 249 2.15 12.63 9.49
N ASP A 250 1.65 13.67 8.86
CA ASP A 250 0.75 14.65 9.52
C ASP A 250 -0.56 13.97 9.94
N TYR A 251 -1.11 13.12 9.07
CA TYR A 251 -2.27 12.30 9.41
C TYR A 251 -1.98 11.38 10.61
N LEU A 252 -0.91 10.59 10.57
CA LEU A 252 -0.50 9.70 11.67
C LEU A 252 -0.27 10.50 12.98
N SER A 253 0.32 11.67 12.87
CA SER A 253 0.59 12.54 14.03
C SER A 253 -0.69 13.07 14.69
N SER A 254 -1.75 13.27 13.92
CA SER A 254 -3.07 13.68 14.41
C SER A 254 -3.92 12.52 14.92
N HIS A 255 -3.57 11.26 14.58
CA HIS A 255 -4.29 10.03 14.91
C HIS A 255 -3.45 9.04 15.74
N LYS A 256 -2.60 9.54 16.64
CA LYS A 256 -1.64 8.71 17.42
C LYS A 256 -2.28 7.63 18.30
N SER A 257 -3.53 7.80 18.70
CA SER A 257 -4.27 6.81 19.50
C SER A 257 -4.96 5.75 18.64
N ASP A 258 -5.00 5.94 17.33
CA ASP A 258 -5.78 5.11 16.43
C ASP A 258 -4.91 3.97 15.88
N LYS A 259 -5.54 2.87 15.54
CA LYS A 259 -4.92 1.77 14.81
C LYS A 259 -4.93 2.12 13.33
N VAL A 260 -3.79 2.55 12.79
CA VAL A 260 -3.66 2.94 11.38
C VAL A 260 -2.74 1.97 10.66
N TYR A 261 -3.20 1.46 9.53
CA TYR A 261 -2.46 0.58 8.62
C TYR A 261 -2.56 1.13 7.21
N ALA A 262 -1.76 0.62 6.29
CA ALA A 262 -1.89 0.95 4.89
C ALA A 262 -1.86 -0.28 3.98
N LEU A 263 -2.45 -0.10 2.79
CA LEU A 263 -2.42 -1.03 1.67
C LEU A 263 -1.91 -0.30 0.42
N THR A 264 -1.05 -0.95 -0.38
CA THR A 264 -0.84 -0.51 -1.76
C THR A 264 -1.71 -1.31 -2.72
N LEU A 265 -2.03 -0.72 -3.86
CA LEU A 265 -2.85 -1.36 -4.90
C LEU A 265 -2.02 -1.76 -6.14
N GLY A 266 -0.71 -1.91 -5.97
CA GLY A 266 0.21 -2.20 -7.07
C GLY A 266 0.76 -0.95 -7.74
N ASP A 267 1.63 -1.18 -8.73
CA ASP A 267 2.34 -0.15 -9.50
C ASP A 267 3.09 0.85 -8.60
N MET A 268 3.79 0.31 -7.57
CA MET A 268 4.65 1.10 -6.71
C MET A 268 5.86 1.62 -7.48
N THR A 269 6.39 0.79 -8.35
CA THR A 269 7.54 1.10 -9.22
C THR A 269 7.10 1.23 -10.68
N TRP A 270 8.06 1.53 -11.54
CA TRP A 270 7.81 1.57 -12.97
C TRP A 270 8.87 0.74 -13.70
N ASP A 271 8.55 -0.50 -14.08
CA ASP A 271 9.41 -1.50 -14.71
C ASP A 271 10.23 -0.96 -15.92
N TYR A 272 9.71 0.02 -16.66
CA TYR A 272 10.43 0.66 -17.77
C TYR A 272 11.73 1.36 -17.35
N TYR A 273 11.88 1.68 -16.07
CA TYR A 273 13.02 2.41 -15.53
C TYR A 273 13.88 1.57 -14.57
N TRP A 274 13.51 0.33 -14.30
CA TRP A 274 14.23 -0.54 -13.37
C TRP A 274 15.72 -0.63 -13.72
N TYR A 275 16.03 -0.88 -15.00
CA TYR A 275 17.41 -1.05 -15.47
C TYR A 275 18.05 0.26 -15.89
N ASP A 276 17.31 1.13 -16.57
CA ASP A 276 17.82 2.40 -17.10
C ASP A 276 18.17 3.38 -15.97
N ARG A 277 17.44 3.37 -14.87
CA ARG A 277 17.61 4.26 -13.73
C ARG A 277 18.00 3.56 -12.44
N GLN A 278 18.11 2.23 -12.48
CA GLN A 278 18.44 1.41 -11.31
C GLN A 278 17.48 1.68 -10.14
N TYR A 279 16.18 1.76 -10.45
CA TYR A 279 15.15 2.01 -9.48
C TYR A 279 14.17 0.85 -9.44
N GLN A 280 14.24 0.03 -8.39
CA GLN A 280 13.47 -1.17 -8.15
C GLN A 280 12.92 -1.17 -6.71
N PHE A 281 12.52 -2.30 -6.18
CA PHE A 281 11.90 -2.37 -4.86
C PHE A 281 12.81 -1.94 -3.72
N THR A 282 14.11 -2.25 -3.76
CA THR A 282 15.06 -1.75 -2.76
C THR A 282 15.01 -0.21 -2.65
N GLN A 283 15.01 0.51 -3.79
CA GLN A 283 14.95 1.97 -3.80
C GLN A 283 13.56 2.49 -3.43
N TYR A 284 12.50 1.81 -3.88
CA TYR A 284 11.13 2.11 -3.47
C TYR A 284 10.98 2.03 -1.94
N LEU A 285 11.41 0.93 -1.34
CA LEU A 285 11.36 0.73 0.10
C LEU A 285 12.19 1.78 0.86
N ASP A 286 13.34 2.16 0.32
CA ASP A 286 14.15 3.25 0.89
C ASP A 286 13.44 4.61 0.83
N ASP A 287 12.66 4.86 -0.21
CA ASP A 287 11.92 6.10 -0.35
C ASP A 287 10.62 6.10 0.46
N VAL A 288 9.84 5.01 0.43
CA VAL A 288 8.53 4.94 1.10
C VAL A 288 8.63 4.86 2.63
N LYS A 289 9.74 4.38 3.19
CA LYS A 289 9.95 4.40 4.66
C LYS A 289 9.88 5.80 5.29
N GLN A 290 9.87 6.87 4.47
CA GLN A 290 9.63 8.22 4.94
C GLN A 290 8.24 8.42 5.57
N VAL A 291 7.28 7.52 5.35
CA VAL A 291 5.97 7.53 6.04
C VAL A 291 6.06 7.16 7.53
N GLY A 292 7.28 6.98 8.07
CA GLY A 292 7.50 6.72 9.49
C GLY A 292 6.99 5.36 9.94
N ASP A 293 6.33 5.33 11.08
CA ASP A 293 5.92 4.09 11.77
C ASP A 293 4.55 3.59 11.25
N LEU A 294 4.50 3.18 9.98
CA LEU A 294 3.31 2.68 9.32
C LEU A 294 3.57 1.30 8.71
N THR A 295 2.77 0.31 9.11
CA THR A 295 2.78 -1.00 8.45
C THR A 295 2.00 -0.91 7.15
N ILE A 296 2.65 -1.25 6.03
CA ILE A 296 2.06 -1.24 4.69
C ILE A 296 2.00 -2.66 4.14
N PHE A 297 0.80 -3.14 3.83
CA PHE A 297 0.58 -4.38 3.10
C PHE A 297 0.63 -4.08 1.59
N HIS A 298 1.32 -4.90 0.82
CA HIS A 298 1.58 -4.60 -0.58
C HIS A 298 0.85 -5.54 -1.53
N THR A 299 0.26 -4.97 -2.57
CA THR A 299 -0.30 -5.67 -3.74
C THR A 299 0.64 -5.46 -4.91
N ILE A 300 0.87 -6.47 -5.73
CA ILE A 300 1.66 -6.37 -6.95
C ILE A 300 0.82 -5.78 -8.08
N GLY A 301 1.41 -4.89 -8.91
CA GLY A 301 0.79 -4.34 -10.11
C GLY A 301 1.54 -4.72 -11.39
N ASN A 302 1.01 -4.32 -12.54
CA ASN A 302 1.62 -4.70 -13.82
C ASN A 302 2.99 -4.02 -14.07
N HIS A 303 3.28 -2.91 -13.41
CA HIS A 303 4.58 -2.25 -13.46
C HIS A 303 5.55 -2.70 -12.35
N ASP A 304 5.14 -3.66 -11.55
CA ASP A 304 5.96 -4.31 -10.53
C ASP A 304 6.46 -5.70 -10.98
N HIS A 305 6.17 -6.08 -12.23
CA HIS A 305 6.67 -7.30 -12.89
C HIS A 305 7.93 -7.01 -13.71
N ASP A 306 8.93 -7.89 -13.60
CA ASP A 306 10.18 -7.74 -14.36
C ASP A 306 10.02 -8.15 -15.83
N MET A 307 9.82 -7.18 -16.72
CA MET A 307 9.66 -7.42 -18.16
C MET A 307 10.87 -8.05 -18.86
N MET A 308 12.02 -8.13 -18.20
CA MET A 308 13.22 -8.79 -18.73
C MET A 308 13.22 -10.30 -18.52
N LEU A 309 12.28 -10.82 -17.72
CA LEU A 309 12.13 -12.23 -17.44
C LEU A 309 10.88 -12.79 -18.15
N PRO A 310 10.89 -14.07 -18.58
CA PRO A 310 9.74 -14.68 -19.24
C PRO A 310 8.77 -15.33 -18.24
N GLY A 311 7.48 -15.12 -18.46
CA GLY A 311 6.39 -15.79 -17.75
C GLY A 311 6.14 -15.24 -16.37
N ASP A 312 4.94 -15.42 -15.91
CA ASP A 312 4.32 -14.82 -14.75
C ASP A 312 5.13 -14.99 -13.46
N PHE A 313 5.28 -16.21 -13.01
CA PHE A 313 6.04 -16.54 -11.80
C PHE A 313 7.44 -15.91 -11.75
N ARG A 314 8.15 -15.86 -12.89
CA ARG A 314 9.51 -15.30 -12.93
C ARG A 314 9.50 -13.77 -12.93
N ASN A 315 8.50 -13.16 -13.54
CA ASN A 315 8.34 -11.71 -13.53
C ASN A 315 8.06 -11.17 -12.11
N ALA A 316 7.32 -11.92 -11.28
CA ALA A 316 6.98 -11.55 -9.91
C ALA A 316 8.10 -11.84 -8.88
N VAL A 317 9.14 -12.61 -9.25
CA VAL A 317 10.19 -13.09 -8.30
C VAL A 317 10.86 -11.98 -7.50
N GLN A 318 11.10 -10.81 -8.12
CA GLN A 318 11.73 -9.70 -7.41
C GLN A 318 10.80 -9.16 -6.31
N PHE A 319 9.51 -9.00 -6.62
CA PHE A 319 8.50 -8.58 -5.66
C PHE A 319 8.38 -9.58 -4.51
N THR A 320 8.27 -10.87 -4.82
CA THR A 320 8.13 -11.91 -3.77
C THR A 320 9.35 -12.06 -2.87
N LYS A 321 10.53 -11.67 -3.35
CA LYS A 321 11.77 -11.70 -2.55
C LYS A 321 11.98 -10.48 -1.68
N GLU A 322 11.56 -9.30 -2.12
CA GLU A 322 11.91 -8.04 -1.47
C GLU A 322 10.73 -7.37 -0.76
N VAL A 323 9.48 -7.69 -1.16
CA VAL A 323 8.30 -6.95 -0.70
C VAL A 323 7.32 -7.84 0.05
N ALA A 324 6.63 -8.75 -0.64
CA ALA A 324 5.57 -9.58 -0.07
C ALA A 324 5.30 -10.82 -0.96
N PRO A 325 4.59 -11.85 -0.48
CA PRO A 325 3.96 -12.81 -1.36
C PRO A 325 3.09 -12.11 -2.41
N ASP A 326 3.03 -12.64 -3.62
CA ASP A 326 2.20 -12.09 -4.69
C ASP A 326 0.70 -12.16 -4.37
N PHE A 327 0.30 -13.15 -3.58
CA PHE A 327 -1.03 -13.22 -2.97
C PHE A 327 -0.97 -13.79 -1.55
N TYR A 328 -1.78 -13.27 -0.65
CA TYR A 328 -1.82 -13.64 0.77
C TYR A 328 -3.05 -13.10 1.47
N SER A 329 -3.24 -13.44 2.75
CA SER A 329 -4.32 -12.91 3.59
C SER A 329 -3.82 -12.49 4.97
N PHE A 330 -4.63 -11.66 5.65
CA PHE A 330 -4.42 -11.26 7.04
C PHE A 330 -5.74 -10.74 7.65
N ASN A 331 -5.78 -10.63 8.97
CA ASN A 331 -6.95 -10.12 9.67
C ASN A 331 -6.60 -8.90 10.52
N ILE A 332 -7.47 -7.90 10.52
CA ILE A 332 -7.43 -6.75 11.42
C ILE A 332 -8.81 -6.57 12.02
N GLY A 333 -8.92 -6.64 13.33
CA GLY A 333 -10.20 -6.54 14.04
C GLY A 333 -11.20 -7.59 13.56
N LYS A 334 -12.31 -7.17 12.98
CA LYS A 334 -13.37 -8.07 12.50
C LYS A 334 -13.34 -8.28 10.98
N VAL A 335 -12.31 -7.83 10.30
CA VAL A 335 -12.20 -7.86 8.85
C VAL A 335 -11.13 -8.84 8.40
N HIS A 336 -11.44 -9.62 7.40
CA HIS A 336 -10.51 -10.47 6.68
C HIS A 336 -10.05 -9.76 5.40
N TYR A 337 -8.75 -9.57 5.24
CA TYR A 337 -8.11 -8.95 4.09
C TYR A 337 -7.46 -10.02 3.23
N VAL A 338 -7.70 -9.94 1.93
CA VAL A 338 -7.10 -10.80 0.91
C VAL A 338 -6.38 -9.92 -0.10
N VAL A 339 -5.15 -10.24 -0.39
CA VAL A 339 -4.36 -9.65 -1.48
C VAL A 339 -4.27 -10.67 -2.59
N LEU A 340 -4.56 -10.28 -3.84
CA LEU A 340 -4.48 -11.13 -5.03
C LEU A 340 -3.59 -10.48 -6.09
N ASP A 341 -2.86 -11.31 -6.83
CA ASP A 341 -2.24 -10.91 -8.09
C ASP A 341 -3.21 -11.16 -9.24
N ASN A 342 -3.81 -10.11 -9.77
CA ASN A 342 -4.70 -10.24 -10.91
C ASN A 342 -4.07 -9.76 -12.24
N ILE A 343 -2.74 -9.81 -12.31
CA ILE A 343 -1.94 -9.48 -13.48
C ILE A 343 -1.15 -10.71 -13.94
N LEU A 344 -1.72 -11.49 -14.83
CA LEU A 344 -1.03 -12.63 -15.43
C LEU A 344 -0.04 -12.15 -16.51
N SER A 345 1.23 -12.09 -16.21
CA SER A 345 2.26 -11.73 -17.19
C SER A 345 2.42 -12.82 -18.25
N THR A 346 2.34 -12.42 -19.52
CA THR A 346 2.57 -13.28 -20.69
C THR A 346 3.82 -12.86 -21.47
N SER A 347 4.66 -12.04 -20.88
CA SER A 347 5.94 -11.59 -21.42
C SER A 347 6.88 -12.78 -21.69
N LYS A 348 7.69 -12.66 -22.74
CA LYS A 348 8.72 -13.64 -23.08
C LYS A 348 10.13 -13.23 -22.66
N GLY A 349 10.24 -12.09 -21.94
CA GLY A 349 11.52 -11.56 -21.48
C GLY A 349 12.21 -10.67 -22.50
N GLY A 350 11.48 -10.09 -23.44
CA GLY A 350 12.01 -9.18 -24.47
C GLY A 350 12.10 -7.71 -24.04
N GLY A 351 11.91 -7.40 -22.77
CA GLY A 351 11.92 -6.04 -22.25
C GLY A 351 10.68 -5.22 -22.63
N LYS A 352 10.84 -3.90 -22.76
CA LYS A 352 9.75 -2.93 -23.00
C LYS A 352 8.82 -3.30 -24.17
N ASP A 353 9.39 -3.84 -25.25
CA ASP A 353 8.65 -4.18 -26.48
C ASP A 353 7.85 -5.48 -26.35
N ASP A 354 8.16 -6.30 -25.36
CA ASP A 354 7.50 -7.60 -25.12
C ASP A 354 6.66 -7.61 -23.84
N ARG A 355 6.48 -6.48 -23.19
CA ARG A 355 5.66 -6.35 -21.99
C ARG A 355 4.21 -6.63 -22.32
N LYS A 356 3.72 -7.80 -21.88
CA LYS A 356 2.35 -8.28 -22.12
C LYS A 356 1.81 -8.94 -20.87
N TYR A 357 0.56 -8.68 -20.59
CA TYR A 357 -0.16 -9.30 -19.48
C TYR A 357 -1.65 -9.46 -19.83
N LYS A 358 -2.34 -10.20 -18.99
CA LYS A 358 -3.80 -10.30 -18.94
C LYS A 358 -4.26 -9.90 -17.55
N GLU A 359 -5.39 -9.26 -17.47
CA GLU A 359 -6.03 -8.90 -16.21
C GLU A 359 -6.94 -10.06 -15.76
N LEU A 360 -6.39 -10.98 -14.99
CA LEU A 360 -7.12 -12.13 -14.47
C LEU A 360 -6.45 -12.70 -13.21
N VAL A 361 -7.26 -13.25 -12.31
CA VAL A 361 -6.81 -14.07 -11.18
C VAL A 361 -6.64 -15.50 -11.69
N THR A 362 -5.51 -16.13 -11.42
CA THR A 362 -5.24 -17.48 -11.93
C THR A 362 -6.13 -18.53 -11.27
N ASP A 363 -6.35 -19.68 -11.94
CA ASP A 363 -7.12 -20.79 -11.37
C ASP A 363 -6.50 -21.30 -10.06
N GLU A 364 -5.17 -21.22 -9.93
CA GLU A 364 -4.43 -21.63 -8.73
C GLU A 364 -4.70 -20.68 -7.56
N GLU A 365 -4.68 -19.36 -7.79
CA GLU A 365 -5.04 -18.39 -6.78
C GLU A 365 -6.51 -18.48 -6.37
N LEU A 366 -7.42 -18.73 -7.33
CA LEU A 366 -8.83 -18.97 -7.03
C LEU A 366 -9.00 -20.22 -6.16
N ALA A 367 -8.24 -21.29 -6.43
CA ALA A 367 -8.25 -22.50 -5.61
C ALA A 367 -7.67 -22.24 -4.21
N TRP A 368 -6.59 -21.47 -4.11
CA TRP A 368 -6.03 -21.03 -2.85
C TRP A 368 -7.04 -20.15 -2.08
N LEU A 369 -7.63 -19.14 -2.72
CA LEU A 369 -8.63 -18.26 -2.12
C LEU A 369 -9.80 -19.04 -1.53
N ALA A 370 -10.29 -20.05 -2.24
CA ALA A 370 -11.36 -20.91 -1.75
C ALA A 370 -10.96 -21.68 -0.48
N LYS A 371 -9.69 -22.15 -0.40
CA LYS A 371 -9.15 -22.81 0.81
C LYS A 371 -9.01 -21.82 1.97
N ASP A 372 -8.42 -20.65 1.74
CA ASP A 372 -8.23 -19.61 2.74
C ASP A 372 -9.58 -19.17 3.32
N LEU A 373 -10.54 -18.83 2.47
CA LEU A 373 -11.89 -18.43 2.86
C LEU A 373 -12.68 -19.55 3.59
N SER A 374 -12.25 -20.81 3.50
CA SER A 374 -12.88 -21.88 4.27
C SER A 374 -12.66 -21.77 5.79
N PHE A 375 -11.66 -21.01 6.20
CA PHE A 375 -11.38 -20.68 7.61
C PHE A 375 -12.10 -19.42 8.08
N VAL A 376 -12.79 -18.70 7.19
CA VAL A 376 -13.41 -17.40 7.47
C VAL A 376 -14.93 -17.53 7.55
N SER A 377 -15.53 -17.01 8.62
CA SER A 377 -17.00 -17.01 8.77
C SER A 377 -17.66 -16.17 7.67
N LYS A 378 -18.80 -16.64 7.15
CA LYS A 378 -19.56 -15.89 6.14
C LYS A 378 -20.09 -14.53 6.62
N SER A 379 -20.19 -14.31 7.92
CA SER A 379 -20.53 -13.02 8.54
C SER A 379 -19.33 -12.07 8.70
N THR A 380 -18.11 -12.52 8.42
CA THR A 380 -16.90 -11.68 8.44
C THR A 380 -16.87 -10.84 7.17
N PRO A 381 -16.78 -9.50 7.27
CA PRO A 381 -16.50 -8.66 6.10
C PRO A 381 -15.17 -9.06 5.44
N VAL A 382 -15.17 -9.15 4.11
CA VAL A 382 -13.97 -9.48 3.33
C VAL A 382 -13.57 -8.26 2.50
N VAL A 383 -12.31 -7.87 2.61
CA VAL A 383 -11.70 -6.87 1.75
C VAL A 383 -10.74 -7.58 0.82
N VAL A 384 -10.97 -7.49 -0.49
CA VAL A 384 -10.11 -8.05 -1.53
C VAL A 384 -9.35 -6.93 -2.20
N THR A 385 -8.04 -6.94 -2.10
CA THR A 385 -7.17 -6.00 -2.82
C THR A 385 -6.56 -6.68 -4.03
N MET A 386 -6.59 -5.99 -5.14
CA MET A 386 -5.98 -6.42 -6.39
C MET A 386 -5.70 -5.20 -7.27
N HIS A 387 -4.77 -5.31 -8.20
CA HIS A 387 -4.37 -4.14 -8.98
C HIS A 387 -5.46 -3.68 -9.97
N ALA A 388 -5.83 -4.51 -10.93
CA ALA A 388 -6.85 -4.16 -11.92
C ALA A 388 -8.27 -4.29 -11.37
N THR A 389 -9.19 -3.44 -11.85
CA THR A 389 -10.57 -3.41 -11.36
C THR A 389 -11.35 -4.67 -11.74
N THR A 390 -12.42 -4.98 -11.01
CA THR A 390 -13.28 -6.14 -11.32
C THR A 390 -13.87 -6.05 -12.73
N SER A 391 -14.10 -4.85 -13.24
CA SER A 391 -14.64 -4.63 -14.59
C SER A 391 -13.61 -4.83 -15.70
N ASN A 392 -12.33 -4.77 -15.37
CA ASN A 392 -11.23 -4.93 -16.31
C ASN A 392 -10.80 -6.39 -16.49
N LEU A 393 -11.25 -7.31 -15.62
CA LEU A 393 -10.90 -8.71 -15.77
C LEU A 393 -11.25 -9.23 -17.18
N ASP A 394 -10.26 -9.79 -17.86
CA ASP A 394 -10.26 -10.14 -19.29
C ASP A 394 -11.45 -11.00 -19.72
N THR A 395 -11.98 -11.85 -18.82
CA THR A 395 -13.08 -12.74 -19.14
C THR A 395 -14.18 -12.73 -18.09
N GLU A 396 -15.43 -12.83 -18.55
CA GLU A 396 -16.58 -13.01 -17.66
C GLU A 396 -16.49 -14.30 -16.82
N ALA A 397 -15.87 -15.35 -17.37
CA ALA A 397 -15.66 -16.60 -16.65
C ALA A 397 -14.75 -16.41 -15.44
N ASN A 398 -13.65 -15.67 -15.57
CA ASN A 398 -12.74 -15.38 -14.48
C ASN A 398 -13.40 -14.51 -13.40
N ARG A 399 -14.12 -13.46 -13.81
CA ARG A 399 -14.91 -12.64 -12.92
C ARG A 399 -15.94 -13.47 -12.14
N THR A 400 -16.67 -14.34 -12.83
CA THR A 400 -17.67 -15.22 -12.21
C THR A 400 -17.02 -16.18 -11.22
N ALA A 401 -15.85 -16.73 -11.53
CA ALA A 401 -15.11 -17.62 -10.62
C ALA A 401 -14.65 -16.90 -9.36
N LEU A 402 -14.10 -15.68 -9.49
CA LEU A 402 -13.71 -14.86 -8.34
C LEU A 402 -14.93 -14.55 -7.44
N PHE A 403 -16.03 -14.08 -8.00
CA PHE A 403 -17.26 -13.83 -7.24
C PHE A 403 -17.86 -15.11 -6.64
N GLY A 404 -17.65 -16.25 -7.30
CA GLY A 404 -18.02 -17.58 -6.80
C GLY A 404 -17.34 -17.92 -5.48
N CYS A 405 -16.04 -17.66 -5.35
CA CYS A 405 -15.30 -17.85 -4.10
C CYS A 405 -15.85 -16.98 -2.95
N LEU A 406 -16.31 -15.77 -3.27
CA LEU A 406 -16.83 -14.79 -2.32
C LEU A 406 -18.34 -14.93 -2.06
N SER A 407 -18.97 -15.91 -2.71
CA SER A 407 -20.43 -16.15 -2.55
C SER A 407 -20.79 -16.49 -1.11
N GLY A 408 -21.87 -15.89 -0.64
CA GLY A 408 -22.44 -16.12 0.70
C GLY A 408 -21.77 -15.31 1.81
N TYR A 409 -20.76 -14.47 1.53
CA TYR A 409 -20.30 -13.46 2.48
C TYR A 409 -21.27 -12.30 2.53
N ASP A 410 -21.54 -11.79 3.73
CA ASP A 410 -22.51 -10.71 3.94
C ASP A 410 -22.04 -9.38 3.34
N GLN A 411 -20.73 -9.14 3.32
CA GLN A 411 -20.12 -7.90 2.85
C GLN A 411 -18.76 -8.15 2.23
N VAL A 412 -18.54 -7.63 1.00
CA VAL A 412 -17.29 -7.72 0.27
C VAL A 412 -16.92 -6.34 -0.29
N HIS A 413 -15.68 -5.91 -0.09
CA HIS A 413 -15.10 -4.72 -0.67
C HIS A 413 -13.92 -5.09 -1.55
N PHE A 414 -13.94 -4.71 -2.82
CA PHE A 414 -12.78 -4.74 -3.69
C PHE A 414 -12.10 -3.38 -3.65
N LEU A 415 -10.79 -3.35 -3.41
CA LEU A 415 -9.95 -2.15 -3.48
C LEU A 415 -9.00 -2.32 -4.65
N THR A 416 -9.08 -1.43 -5.64
CA THR A 416 -8.39 -1.56 -6.93
C THR A 416 -7.78 -0.24 -7.38
N GLY A 417 -6.75 -0.32 -8.25
CA GLY A 417 -6.04 0.80 -8.86
C GLY A 417 -6.03 0.73 -10.39
N HIS A 418 -4.83 0.76 -10.99
CA HIS A 418 -4.54 0.52 -12.41
C HIS A 418 -5.09 1.58 -13.39
N THR A 419 -6.31 2.03 -13.20
CA THR A 419 -6.93 2.95 -14.16
C THR A 419 -6.55 4.40 -13.94
N HIS A 420 -5.96 4.73 -12.80
CA HIS A 420 -5.69 6.10 -12.34
C HIS A 420 -6.96 6.97 -12.28
N GLN A 421 -8.10 6.36 -12.05
CA GLN A 421 -9.39 7.03 -11.94
C GLN A 421 -10.05 6.71 -10.61
N VAL A 422 -10.85 7.61 -10.09
CA VAL A 422 -11.66 7.36 -8.88
C VAL A 422 -13.05 6.93 -9.30
N ALA A 423 -13.50 5.77 -8.81
CA ALA A 423 -14.84 5.29 -9.08
C ALA A 423 -15.35 4.32 -8.01
N ASN A 424 -16.60 4.51 -7.60
CA ASN A 424 -17.27 3.62 -6.65
C ASN A 424 -18.48 2.95 -7.29
N ARG A 425 -18.55 1.64 -7.19
CA ARG A 425 -19.66 0.83 -7.68
C ARG A 425 -20.19 -0.03 -6.55
N LYS A 426 -21.49 -0.31 -6.58
CA LYS A 426 -22.15 -1.21 -5.63
C LYS A 426 -23.07 -2.16 -6.37
N SER A 427 -23.01 -3.43 -6.03
CA SER A 427 -23.95 -4.43 -6.51
C SER A 427 -24.21 -5.45 -5.40
N SER A 428 -25.47 -5.58 -4.98
CA SER A 428 -25.87 -6.50 -3.89
C SER A 428 -25.02 -6.30 -2.62
N ASN A 429 -24.23 -7.29 -2.23
CA ASN A 429 -23.41 -7.34 -1.01
C ASN A 429 -21.94 -6.90 -1.24
N TRP A 430 -21.55 -6.46 -2.42
CA TRP A 430 -20.20 -6.04 -2.71
C TRP A 430 -20.08 -4.61 -3.22
N TYR A 431 -18.95 -4.01 -2.92
CA TYR A 431 -18.49 -2.72 -3.41
C TYR A 431 -17.21 -2.92 -4.24
N ASP A 432 -17.04 -2.14 -5.29
CA ASP A 432 -15.80 -2.05 -6.07
C ASP A 432 -15.32 -0.59 -6.03
N HIS A 433 -14.22 -0.37 -5.33
CA HIS A 433 -13.58 0.91 -5.15
C HIS A 433 -12.34 0.96 -6.03
N ASN A 434 -12.39 1.76 -7.09
CA ASN A 434 -11.21 2.17 -7.82
C ASN A 434 -10.67 3.43 -7.14
N CYS A 435 -9.57 3.29 -6.41
CA CYS A 435 -9.12 4.27 -5.42
C CYS A 435 -8.27 5.40 -6.01
N GLY A 436 -8.19 5.53 -7.33
CA GLY A 436 -7.35 6.52 -7.99
C GLY A 436 -5.86 6.21 -7.90
N ALA A 437 -5.02 7.21 -8.12
CA ALA A 437 -3.57 7.07 -8.12
C ALA A 437 -2.90 8.16 -7.28
N VAL A 438 -1.90 7.78 -6.46
CA VAL A 438 -1.07 8.75 -5.73
C VAL A 438 -0.34 9.67 -6.72
N CYS A 439 0.15 9.11 -7.83
CA CYS A 439 0.86 9.84 -8.88
C CYS A 439 -0.04 10.62 -9.85
N ALA A 440 -1.37 10.50 -9.75
CA ALA A 440 -2.30 10.94 -10.82
C ALA A 440 -1.89 10.32 -12.18
N ASP A 441 -1.46 11.11 -13.16
CA ASP A 441 -0.93 10.64 -14.45
C ASP A 441 0.59 10.53 -14.40
N TRP A 442 1.14 9.51 -13.71
CA TRP A 442 2.58 9.21 -13.64
C TRP A 442 3.46 10.42 -13.25
N TRP A 443 2.95 11.34 -12.44
CA TRP A 443 3.59 12.61 -12.11
C TRP A 443 3.79 13.55 -13.31
N ASP A 444 3.16 13.26 -14.46
CA ASP A 444 3.29 14.05 -15.69
C ASP A 444 2.39 15.30 -15.70
N CYS A 445 1.23 15.20 -15.06
CA CYS A 445 0.25 16.28 -15.02
C CYS A 445 0.42 17.09 -13.73
N VAL A 446 1.09 18.22 -13.82
CA VAL A 446 1.33 19.12 -12.70
C VAL A 446 0.33 20.27 -12.70
N TYR A 447 -0.47 20.34 -11.66
CA TYR A 447 -1.53 21.33 -11.52
C TYR A 447 -1.01 22.74 -11.22
N LYS A 448 -0.02 22.84 -10.33
CA LYS A 448 0.65 24.11 -9.99
C LYS A 448 2.10 24.09 -10.46
N SER A 449 2.65 25.29 -10.70
CA SER A 449 4.07 25.44 -11.05
C SER A 449 5.03 24.92 -9.98
N ASP A 450 4.61 24.94 -8.70
CA ASP A 450 5.35 24.33 -7.59
C ASP A 450 5.10 22.83 -7.44
N GLY A 451 4.17 22.26 -8.25
CA GLY A 451 3.91 20.85 -8.37
C GLY A 451 3.25 20.19 -7.17
N LYS A 452 2.52 20.91 -6.36
CA LYS A 452 1.89 20.35 -5.16
C LYS A 452 0.66 19.49 -5.41
N VAL A 453 -0.05 19.76 -6.51
CA VAL A 453 -1.28 19.04 -6.88
C VAL A 453 -1.16 18.52 -8.29
N HIS A 454 -1.20 17.22 -8.45
CA HIS A 454 -1.26 16.53 -9.73
C HIS A 454 -2.71 16.21 -10.09
N ILE A 455 -3.02 16.14 -11.39
CA ILE A 455 -4.38 15.90 -11.90
C ILE A 455 -4.38 14.59 -12.69
N GLY A 456 -5.30 13.71 -12.36
CA GLY A 456 -5.55 12.46 -13.09
C GLY A 456 -6.42 12.63 -14.33
N THR A 457 -6.55 11.60 -15.13
CA THR A 457 -7.29 11.58 -16.41
C THR A 457 -8.76 11.97 -16.26
N ASP A 458 -9.36 11.67 -15.11
CA ASP A 458 -10.76 12.00 -14.78
C ASP A 458 -10.91 13.36 -14.11
N GLY A 459 -9.81 14.08 -13.94
CA GLY A 459 -9.76 15.37 -13.26
C GLY A 459 -9.72 15.29 -11.74
N ALA A 460 -9.72 14.09 -11.15
CA ALA A 460 -9.42 13.94 -9.73
C ALA A 460 -7.97 14.35 -9.44
N PRO A 461 -7.65 14.90 -8.27
CA PRO A 461 -6.25 15.11 -7.89
C PRO A 461 -5.56 13.75 -7.65
N GLY A 462 -4.24 13.70 -7.76
CA GLY A 462 -3.47 12.60 -7.19
C GLY A 462 -3.75 12.50 -5.70
N GLY A 463 -3.92 11.28 -5.19
CA GLY A 463 -4.34 11.11 -3.80
C GLY A 463 -4.53 9.65 -3.40
N TYR A 464 -5.25 9.45 -2.31
CA TYR A 464 -5.45 8.15 -1.68
C TYR A 464 -6.81 8.06 -0.98
N GLU A 465 -7.25 6.86 -0.70
CA GLU A 465 -8.47 6.63 0.07
C GLU A 465 -8.16 6.42 1.55
N ILE A 466 -9.03 6.91 2.41
CA ILE A 466 -9.03 6.69 3.85
C ILE A 466 -10.29 5.88 4.20
N PHE A 467 -10.10 4.62 4.60
CA PHE A 467 -11.17 3.76 5.10
C PHE A 467 -11.16 3.76 6.62
N ASN A 468 -12.20 4.28 7.23
CA ASN A 468 -12.45 4.17 8.67
C ASN A 468 -13.40 3.00 8.92
N ILE A 469 -12.94 2.00 9.65
CA ILE A 469 -13.64 0.72 9.85
C ILE A 469 -13.96 0.56 11.32
N ALA A 470 -15.23 0.32 11.63
CA ALA A 470 -15.73 0.07 12.98
C ALA A 470 -16.50 -1.26 12.99
N GLY A 471 -15.79 -2.34 13.25
CA GLY A 471 -16.34 -3.70 13.14
C GLY A 471 -16.69 -4.05 11.70
N SER A 472 -17.97 -4.05 11.36
CA SER A 472 -18.49 -4.25 10.00
C SER A 472 -18.99 -2.97 9.35
N ASP A 473 -18.87 -1.83 10.03
CA ASP A 473 -19.24 -0.53 9.46
C ASP A 473 -18.05 0.10 8.78
N PHE A 474 -18.16 0.35 7.46
CA PHE A 474 -17.11 0.92 6.62
C PHE A 474 -17.51 2.32 6.19
N LYS A 475 -16.62 3.28 6.42
CA LYS A 475 -16.71 4.63 5.87
C LYS A 475 -15.42 4.95 5.12
N TRP A 476 -15.54 5.58 3.98
CA TRP A 476 -14.38 5.93 3.16
C TRP A 476 -14.48 7.36 2.63
N LYS A 477 -13.33 7.95 2.36
CA LYS A 477 -13.18 9.29 1.82
C LYS A 477 -11.93 9.35 0.96
N PHE A 478 -12.03 9.93 -0.23
CA PHE A 478 -10.86 10.25 -1.02
C PHE A 478 -10.15 11.49 -0.46
N LYS A 479 -8.83 11.44 -0.41
CA LYS A 479 -7.97 12.55 0.04
C LYS A 479 -7.02 12.93 -1.07
N GLY A 480 -7.25 14.08 -1.71
CA GLY A 480 -6.32 14.66 -2.67
C GLY A 480 -5.06 15.17 -1.96
N THR A 481 -3.88 14.73 -2.41
CA THR A 481 -2.59 15.19 -1.86
C THR A 481 -2.43 16.70 -2.01
N GLY A 482 -2.10 17.38 -0.93
CA GLY A 482 -1.95 18.84 -0.87
C GLY A 482 -3.26 19.61 -0.78
N LEU A 483 -4.41 18.94 -0.67
CA LEU A 483 -5.72 19.56 -0.51
C LEU A 483 -6.29 19.31 0.90
N ASP A 484 -7.20 20.17 1.34
CA ASP A 484 -8.02 19.91 2.52
C ASP A 484 -8.92 18.68 2.28
N GLU A 485 -9.15 17.85 3.29
CA GLU A 485 -9.96 16.64 3.18
C GLU A 485 -11.44 16.89 2.83
N ASN A 486 -11.93 18.11 3.02
CA ASN A 486 -13.28 18.52 2.64
C ASN A 486 -13.38 19.01 1.19
N VAL A 487 -12.28 19.07 0.46
CA VAL A 487 -12.27 19.35 -0.97
C VAL A 487 -12.54 18.05 -1.73
N GLN A 488 -13.81 17.83 -2.09
CA GLN A 488 -14.28 16.58 -2.72
C GLN A 488 -14.82 16.80 -4.14
N PHE A 489 -14.83 18.03 -4.61
CA PHE A 489 -15.28 18.36 -5.97
C PHE A 489 -14.65 19.66 -6.48
N ARG A 490 -14.78 19.86 -7.78
CA ARG A 490 -14.37 21.09 -8.49
C ARG A 490 -15.51 21.56 -9.41
N SER A 491 -15.80 22.87 -9.40
CA SER A 491 -16.84 23.47 -10.26
C SER A 491 -16.23 24.24 -11.41
N TYR A 492 -16.83 24.15 -12.59
CA TYR A 492 -16.40 24.79 -13.84
C TYR A 492 -17.52 25.67 -14.42
N ASP A 493 -17.23 26.94 -14.66
CA ASP A 493 -18.12 27.84 -15.41
C ASP A 493 -17.89 27.65 -16.90
N ARG A 494 -18.81 26.95 -17.57
CA ARG A 494 -18.67 26.58 -18.98
C ARG A 494 -18.60 27.81 -19.92
N ASN A 495 -19.23 28.94 -19.54
CA ASN A 495 -19.15 30.17 -20.34
C ASN A 495 -17.71 30.71 -20.45
N ASN A 496 -16.85 30.39 -19.50
CA ASN A 496 -15.46 30.84 -19.45
C ASN A 496 -14.45 29.79 -19.91
N ILE A 497 -14.92 28.64 -20.41
CA ILE A 497 -14.06 27.58 -20.92
C ILE A 497 -14.14 27.53 -22.43
N HIS A 498 -13.05 27.93 -23.07
CA HIS A 498 -12.84 27.85 -24.51
C HIS A 498 -11.41 27.33 -24.74
N LEU A 499 -11.28 26.05 -25.00
CA LEU A 499 -9.99 25.36 -25.20
C LEU A 499 -9.60 25.49 -26.69
N SER A 500 -9.28 26.69 -27.14
CA SER A 500 -8.83 26.92 -28.51
C SER A 500 -7.35 26.61 -28.69
N ALA A 501 -6.98 26.09 -29.86
CA ALA A 501 -5.58 25.81 -30.20
C ALA A 501 -4.71 27.07 -30.14
N ASP A 502 -5.22 28.21 -30.59
CA ASP A 502 -4.50 29.50 -30.55
C ASP A 502 -4.07 29.87 -29.13
N LYS A 503 -4.89 29.55 -28.14
CA LYS A 503 -4.60 29.88 -26.74
C LYS A 503 -3.64 28.91 -26.07
N TYR A 504 -3.76 27.59 -26.33
CA TYR A 504 -3.07 26.57 -25.57
C TYR A 504 -1.99 25.82 -26.35
N MET A 505 -1.95 25.92 -27.69
CA MET A 505 -1.07 25.12 -28.55
C MET A 505 -0.06 25.96 -29.34
N SER A 506 0.22 27.18 -28.88
CA SER A 506 1.24 28.04 -29.53
C SER A 506 2.59 27.33 -29.62
N GLY A 507 3.19 27.30 -30.81
CA GLY A 507 4.48 26.66 -31.07
C GLY A 507 4.44 25.14 -31.15
N LYS A 508 3.29 24.52 -31.13
CA LYS A 508 3.11 23.06 -31.31
C LYS A 508 2.95 22.71 -32.79
N THR A 509 3.22 21.44 -33.13
CA THR A 509 3.06 20.89 -34.48
C THR A 509 1.58 20.69 -34.83
N ASP A 510 1.26 20.59 -36.13
CA ASP A 510 -0.12 20.32 -36.59
C ASP A 510 -0.67 19.02 -36.02
N ALA A 511 0.17 17.96 -35.86
CA ALA A 511 -0.27 16.70 -35.27
C ALA A 511 -0.60 16.81 -33.77
N GLN A 512 0.15 17.61 -33.02
CA GLN A 512 -0.15 17.91 -31.62
C GLN A 512 -1.43 18.72 -31.46
N ILE A 513 -1.61 19.71 -32.34
CA ILE A 513 -2.83 20.55 -32.40
C ILE A 513 -4.04 19.65 -32.71
N ALA A 514 -3.94 18.77 -33.70
CA ALA A 514 -5.02 17.86 -34.06
C ALA A 514 -5.43 16.93 -32.92
N LEU A 515 -4.46 16.39 -32.20
CA LEU A 515 -4.74 15.60 -30.99
C LEU A 515 -5.46 16.43 -29.93
N PHE A 516 -4.93 17.62 -29.60
CA PHE A 516 -5.54 18.53 -28.64
C PHE A 516 -6.99 18.88 -29.00
N GLU A 517 -7.28 19.24 -30.25
CA GLU A 517 -8.63 19.56 -30.70
C GLU A 517 -9.58 18.36 -30.63
N THR A 518 -9.06 17.16 -30.91
CA THR A 518 -9.83 15.91 -30.78
C THR A 518 -10.19 15.67 -29.32
N VAL A 519 -9.21 15.75 -28.42
CA VAL A 519 -9.40 15.53 -26.99
C VAL A 519 -10.24 16.65 -26.35
N ALA A 520 -10.05 17.90 -26.75
CA ALA A 520 -10.84 19.02 -26.25
C ALA A 520 -12.34 18.87 -26.56
N GLY A 521 -12.70 18.19 -27.65
CA GLY A 521 -14.10 17.89 -27.96
C GLY A 521 -15.00 19.11 -27.93
N SER A 522 -16.07 19.09 -27.12
CA SER A 522 -17.00 20.21 -26.97
C SER A 522 -16.38 21.43 -26.28
N TRP A 523 -15.31 21.27 -25.52
CA TRP A 523 -14.65 22.36 -24.80
C TRP A 523 -13.94 23.36 -25.75
N LYS A 524 -13.63 22.94 -26.99
CA LYS A 524 -13.01 23.82 -28.00
C LYS A 524 -13.94 24.89 -28.58
N THR A 525 -15.23 24.80 -28.29
CA THR A 525 -16.23 25.74 -28.77
C THR A 525 -16.70 26.66 -27.65
N ALA A 526 -16.75 27.94 -27.87
CA ALA A 526 -17.34 28.89 -26.92
C ALA A 526 -18.80 28.51 -26.62
N ASN A 527 -19.21 28.66 -25.36
CA ASN A 527 -20.55 28.30 -24.89
C ASN A 527 -21.09 29.44 -24.00
N ASN A 528 -22.31 29.87 -24.25
CA ASN A 528 -23.01 30.91 -23.51
C ASN A 528 -24.34 30.40 -22.92
N ALA A 529 -24.48 29.07 -22.75
CA ALA A 529 -25.70 28.44 -22.25
C ALA A 529 -25.82 28.49 -20.72
N ASN A 530 -24.91 29.17 -20.04
CA ASN A 530 -24.83 29.28 -18.58
C ASN A 530 -24.71 27.93 -17.86
N GLU A 531 -24.16 26.93 -18.53
CA GLU A 531 -23.88 25.62 -17.94
C GLU A 531 -22.74 25.72 -16.95
N VAL A 532 -22.87 24.97 -15.84
CA VAL A 532 -21.83 24.76 -14.85
C VAL A 532 -21.61 23.25 -14.72
N TYR A 533 -20.36 22.83 -14.70
CA TYR A 533 -19.99 21.45 -14.54
C TYR A 533 -19.35 21.24 -13.18
N LEU A 534 -19.67 20.10 -12.55
CA LEU A 534 -19.17 19.70 -11.24
C LEU A 534 -18.45 18.37 -11.41
N ASN A 535 -17.16 18.36 -11.17
CA ASN A 535 -16.35 17.13 -11.10
C ASN A 535 -16.30 16.67 -9.65
N VAL A 536 -17.08 15.64 -9.29
CA VAL A 536 -17.23 15.12 -7.92
C VAL A 536 -16.48 13.81 -7.82
N TRP A 537 -15.24 13.85 -7.31
CA TRP A 537 -14.24 12.80 -7.51
C TRP A 537 -14.64 11.43 -6.98
N ASN A 538 -15.06 11.34 -5.72
CA ASN A 538 -15.40 10.06 -5.06
C ASN A 538 -16.91 9.74 -5.14
N TYR A 539 -17.62 10.32 -6.13
CA TYR A 539 -19.05 10.11 -6.28
C TYR A 539 -19.40 8.62 -6.39
N GLY A 540 -20.34 8.18 -5.58
CA GLY A 540 -20.77 6.79 -5.54
C GLY A 540 -22.25 6.63 -5.18
N PRO A 541 -22.72 5.40 -5.11
CA PRO A 541 -24.09 5.10 -4.71
C PRO A 541 -24.47 5.73 -3.35
N GLY A 542 -25.58 6.43 -3.33
CA GLY A 542 -26.07 7.12 -2.14
C GLY A 542 -25.63 8.58 -2.01
N TRP A 543 -24.75 9.07 -2.88
CA TRP A 543 -24.40 10.49 -2.94
C TRP A 543 -25.50 11.33 -3.56
N SER A 544 -25.59 12.61 -3.16
CA SER A 544 -26.50 13.59 -3.76
C SER A 544 -25.80 14.92 -4.04
N ILE A 545 -26.29 15.62 -5.07
CA ILE A 545 -25.80 16.94 -5.47
C ILE A 545 -27.02 17.88 -5.53
N GLU A 546 -26.98 18.94 -4.75
CA GLU A 546 -27.97 20.01 -4.73
C GLU A 546 -27.32 21.32 -5.18
N VAL A 547 -27.93 22.00 -6.12
CA VAL A 547 -27.49 23.34 -6.55
C VAL A 547 -28.66 24.29 -6.46
N THR A 548 -28.44 25.44 -5.83
CA THR A 548 -29.46 26.49 -5.75
C THR A 548 -28.95 27.79 -6.30
N GLU A 549 -29.87 28.56 -6.87
CA GLU A 549 -29.67 29.91 -7.37
C GLU A 549 -30.74 30.83 -6.76
N ASN A 550 -30.32 31.83 -6.01
CA ASN A 550 -31.26 32.72 -5.28
C ASN A 550 -32.28 31.92 -4.43
N GLY A 551 -31.87 30.85 -3.79
CA GLY A 551 -32.69 29.98 -2.96
C GLY A 551 -33.62 29.03 -3.74
N LYS A 552 -33.56 28.99 -5.06
CA LYS A 552 -34.34 28.07 -5.92
C LYS A 552 -33.43 26.91 -6.37
N SER A 553 -33.93 25.68 -6.20
CA SER A 553 -33.22 24.50 -6.66
C SER A 553 -33.15 24.46 -8.20
N LEU A 554 -31.98 24.07 -8.71
CA LEU A 554 -31.73 23.83 -10.12
C LEU A 554 -31.60 22.31 -10.37
N PRO A 555 -32.10 21.82 -11.53
CA PRO A 555 -31.96 20.41 -11.87
C PRO A 555 -30.48 20.09 -12.19
N VAL A 556 -29.97 19.04 -11.53
CA VAL A 556 -28.62 18.52 -11.77
C VAL A 556 -28.74 17.20 -12.53
N SER A 557 -27.90 17.00 -13.53
CA SER A 557 -27.84 15.77 -14.33
C SER A 557 -26.40 15.34 -14.54
N GLN A 558 -26.17 14.03 -14.66
CA GLN A 558 -24.85 13.54 -15.02
C GLN A 558 -24.52 13.98 -16.46
N ALA A 559 -23.32 14.48 -16.68
CA ALA A 559 -22.85 14.80 -18.03
C ALA A 559 -22.70 13.52 -18.84
N SER A 560 -23.15 13.53 -20.10
CA SER A 560 -23.20 12.32 -20.94
C SER A 560 -21.81 11.74 -21.18
N SER A 561 -21.68 10.46 -20.99
CA SER A 561 -20.54 9.76 -20.45
C SER A 561 -19.39 9.43 -21.41
N SER A 562 -19.60 9.20 -22.68
CA SER A 562 -18.56 8.52 -23.47
C SER A 562 -17.45 9.41 -24.02
N LEU A 563 -17.60 10.75 -23.90
CA LEU A 563 -16.66 11.71 -24.48
C LEU A 563 -16.37 12.91 -23.56
N PHE A 564 -16.80 12.86 -22.31
CA PHE A 564 -16.65 13.99 -21.41
C PHE A 564 -15.31 13.88 -20.65
N ARG A 565 -14.34 14.68 -21.03
CA ARG A 565 -13.02 14.75 -20.41
C ARG A 565 -12.93 15.98 -19.52
N ASP A 566 -12.14 15.90 -18.47
CA ASP A 566 -11.95 17.04 -17.58
C ASP A 566 -11.15 18.15 -18.29
N PRO A 567 -11.66 19.40 -18.33
CA PRO A 567 -11.00 20.47 -19.06
C PRO A 567 -9.67 20.90 -18.44
N LEU A 568 -9.50 20.73 -17.14
CA LEU A 568 -8.24 21.05 -16.47
C LEU A 568 -7.16 20.03 -16.80
N HIS A 569 -7.50 18.74 -16.83
CA HIS A 569 -6.59 17.69 -17.30
C HIS A 569 -6.14 17.95 -18.74
N ILE A 570 -7.04 18.38 -19.63
CA ILE A 570 -6.69 18.68 -21.01
C ILE A 570 -5.61 19.76 -21.10
N ILE A 571 -5.71 20.85 -20.35
CA ILE A 571 -4.73 21.94 -20.44
C ILE A 571 -3.45 21.67 -19.65
N THR A 572 -3.49 20.83 -18.63
CA THR A 572 -2.32 20.52 -17.78
C THR A 572 -1.54 19.30 -18.25
N TYR A 573 -2.14 18.44 -19.04
CA TYR A 573 -1.51 17.24 -19.58
C TYR A 573 -1.45 17.26 -21.13
N VAL A 574 -2.60 17.22 -21.81
CA VAL A 574 -2.64 17.04 -23.27
C VAL A 574 -1.95 18.21 -24.02
N ALA A 575 -2.20 19.43 -23.58
CA ALA A 575 -1.58 20.61 -24.20
C ALA A 575 -0.05 20.67 -24.02
N VAL A 576 0.49 20.07 -22.95
CA VAL A 576 1.93 20.14 -22.61
C VAL A 576 2.71 18.87 -22.98
N SER A 577 2.07 17.70 -23.04
CA SER A 577 2.72 16.40 -23.18
C SER A 577 3.56 16.21 -24.45
N GLY A 578 3.28 17.00 -25.49
CA GLY A 578 3.98 16.87 -26.78
C GLY A 578 3.60 15.63 -27.59
N LYS A 579 2.57 14.91 -27.19
CA LYS A 579 2.09 13.71 -27.92
C LYS A 579 1.38 14.10 -29.22
N THR A 580 1.41 13.17 -30.18
CA THR A 580 0.82 13.35 -31.51
C THR A 580 -0.29 12.33 -31.80
N GLY A 581 -0.49 11.35 -30.90
CA GLY A 581 -1.50 10.30 -31.01
C GLY A 581 -2.19 10.05 -29.66
N GLU A 582 -3.38 9.47 -29.74
CA GLU A 582 -4.16 9.08 -28.57
C GLU A 582 -3.48 7.91 -27.83
N ASP A 583 -3.53 7.97 -26.51
CA ASP A 583 -3.16 6.88 -25.61
C ASP A 583 -4.21 6.74 -24.50
N SER A 584 -4.00 5.81 -23.58
CA SER A 584 -4.95 5.56 -22.50
C SER A 584 -5.19 6.78 -21.59
N PHE A 585 -4.22 7.69 -21.48
CA PHE A 585 -4.33 8.89 -20.62
C PHE A 585 -4.86 10.13 -21.34
N THR A 586 -4.81 10.16 -22.65
CA THR A 586 -5.40 11.26 -23.43
C THR A 586 -6.88 11.05 -23.75
N THR A 587 -7.39 9.81 -23.71
CA THR A 587 -8.72 9.45 -24.21
C THR A 587 -9.74 9.07 -23.13
N LYS A 588 -9.33 8.86 -21.89
CA LYS A 588 -10.25 8.48 -20.81
C LYS A 588 -11.28 9.56 -20.52
N SER A 589 -12.54 9.14 -20.33
CA SER A 589 -13.64 10.01 -19.94
C SER A 589 -13.78 10.10 -18.43
N CYS A 590 -14.27 11.24 -17.94
CA CYS A 590 -14.65 11.42 -16.55
C CYS A 590 -16.05 10.85 -16.30
N SER A 591 -16.19 9.86 -15.42
CA SER A 591 -17.48 9.23 -15.09
C SER A 591 -18.28 9.96 -14.00
N HIS A 592 -17.66 10.88 -13.30
CA HIS A 592 -18.24 11.60 -12.15
C HIS A 592 -18.40 13.12 -12.41
N MET A 593 -18.62 13.50 -13.68
CA MET A 593 -18.93 14.86 -14.09
C MET A 593 -20.44 15.08 -14.10
N TRP A 594 -20.86 16.17 -13.48
CA TRP A 594 -22.27 16.59 -13.37
C TRP A 594 -22.49 17.93 -14.01
N LYS A 595 -23.72 18.24 -14.41
CA LYS A 595 -24.09 19.46 -15.09
C LYS A 595 -25.33 20.10 -14.48
N VAL A 596 -25.31 21.42 -14.38
CA VAL A 596 -26.44 22.27 -14.03
C VAL A 596 -26.47 23.49 -14.97
N THR A 597 -27.65 24.08 -15.20
CA THR A 597 -27.79 25.28 -16.01
C THR A 597 -28.31 26.41 -15.13
N ALA A 598 -27.55 27.49 -15.02
CA ALA A 598 -27.91 28.68 -14.29
C ALA A 598 -28.79 29.62 -15.14
N SER A 599 -29.52 30.55 -14.50
CA SER A 599 -30.40 31.48 -15.20
C SER A 599 -29.65 32.59 -15.93
N SER A 600 -28.43 32.94 -15.49
CA SER A 600 -27.61 33.98 -16.13
C SER A 600 -26.11 33.65 -16.04
N ALA A 601 -25.30 34.37 -16.79
CA ALA A 601 -23.84 34.26 -16.78
C ALA A 601 -23.18 34.79 -15.49
N THR A 602 -23.90 35.55 -14.69
CA THR A 602 -23.38 36.25 -13.49
C THR A 602 -24.04 35.81 -12.20
N SER A 603 -24.96 34.84 -12.25
CA SER A 603 -25.64 34.34 -11.04
C SER A 603 -24.70 33.54 -10.16
N THR A 604 -24.78 33.79 -8.86
CA THR A 604 -24.10 32.96 -7.83
C THR A 604 -24.87 31.69 -7.62
N LEU A 605 -24.16 30.57 -7.52
CA LEU A 605 -24.70 29.26 -7.21
C LEU A 605 -24.22 28.79 -5.85
N GLU A 606 -25.14 28.29 -5.04
CA GLU A 606 -24.79 27.52 -3.83
C GLU A 606 -24.80 26.04 -4.19
N ILE A 607 -23.66 25.43 -4.11
CA ILE A 607 -23.43 24.02 -4.46
C ILE A 607 -23.25 23.24 -3.16
N LYS A 608 -23.98 22.13 -3.03
CA LYS A 608 -23.92 21.22 -1.89
C LYS A 608 -23.84 19.80 -2.41
N VAL A 609 -22.76 19.11 -2.07
CA VAL A 609 -22.55 17.68 -2.32
C VAL A 609 -22.64 16.96 -0.99
N THR A 610 -23.43 15.88 -0.92
CA THR A 610 -23.57 15.07 0.29
C THR A 610 -23.20 13.63 -0.04
N ASP A 611 -22.27 13.04 0.71
CA ASP A 611 -21.88 11.66 0.53
C ASP A 611 -22.89 10.68 1.19
N ASN A 612 -22.69 9.39 0.99
CA ASN A 612 -23.54 8.36 1.55
C ASN A 612 -23.42 8.19 3.09
N PHE A 613 -22.48 8.90 3.71
CA PHE A 613 -22.27 8.93 5.17
C PHE A 613 -22.85 10.18 5.83
N GLY A 614 -23.39 11.10 5.01
CA GLY A 614 -23.99 12.36 5.48
C GLY A 614 -22.99 13.51 5.63
N ASN A 615 -21.73 13.36 5.20
CA ASN A 615 -20.80 14.47 5.14
C ASN A 615 -21.22 15.44 4.02
N VAL A 616 -21.08 16.75 4.28
CA VAL A 616 -21.52 17.80 3.37
C VAL A 616 -20.33 18.64 2.92
N TYR A 617 -20.19 18.77 1.63
CA TYR A 617 -19.17 19.57 0.96
C TYR A 617 -19.84 20.71 0.20
N THR A 618 -19.39 21.95 0.36
CA THR A 618 -20.10 23.11 -0.17
C THR A 618 -19.16 24.07 -0.90
N GLU A 619 -19.71 24.75 -1.91
CA GLU A 619 -19.07 25.88 -2.58
C GLU A 619 -20.13 26.95 -2.89
N THR A 620 -19.85 28.20 -2.53
CA THR A 620 -20.56 29.38 -3.09
C THR A 620 -19.82 29.82 -4.33
N MET A 621 -20.29 29.40 -5.49
CA MET A 621 -19.67 29.71 -6.79
C MET A 621 -20.11 31.08 -7.31
N SER A 622 -19.26 32.07 -7.14
CA SER A 622 -19.44 33.36 -7.80
C SER A 622 -19.13 33.28 -9.30
N ARG A 623 -19.98 33.83 -10.15
CA ARG A 623 -19.82 33.82 -11.61
C ARG A 623 -19.76 35.24 -12.17
N PRO A 624 -18.99 35.50 -13.21
CA PRO A 624 -18.20 34.54 -14.00
C PRO A 624 -16.98 34.02 -13.23
N LYS A 625 -16.77 32.70 -13.26
CA LYS A 625 -15.57 32.02 -12.68
C LYS A 625 -14.56 31.82 -13.81
N ALA A 626 -13.39 32.42 -13.69
CA ALA A 626 -12.33 32.28 -14.69
C ALA A 626 -11.85 30.84 -14.83
N PHE A 627 -11.40 30.46 -16.03
CA PHE A 627 -10.78 29.17 -16.29
C PHE A 627 -9.30 29.33 -16.65
N ASN A 628 -8.45 29.04 -15.70
CA ASN A 628 -7.02 28.92 -15.86
C ASN A 628 -6.48 28.03 -14.70
N VAL A 629 -5.22 27.62 -14.75
CA VAL A 629 -4.63 26.79 -13.72
C VAL A 629 -4.69 27.46 -12.34
N ASP A 630 -4.43 28.77 -12.26
CA ASP A 630 -4.38 29.50 -10.98
C ASP A 630 -5.75 29.58 -10.29
N THR A 631 -6.84 29.64 -11.06
CA THR A 631 -8.23 29.70 -10.52
C THR A 631 -8.54 28.46 -9.69
N TYR A 632 -7.90 27.32 -9.99
CA TYR A 632 -8.13 26.02 -9.34
C TYR A 632 -6.94 25.59 -8.49
N ALA A 633 -5.98 26.47 -8.28
CA ALA A 633 -4.88 26.28 -7.35
C ALA A 633 -5.34 26.55 -5.90
N TRP A 634 -5.23 25.57 -5.03
CA TRP A 634 -5.55 25.67 -3.61
C TRP A 634 -4.30 25.75 -2.74
#